data_7fe73cf72f66fb092d685c649bed664c
#
_entry.id   7fe73cf72f66fb092d685c649bed664c
#
_cell.length_a   1.000
_cell.length_b   1.000
_cell.length_c   1.000
_cell.angle_alpha   90.00
_cell.angle_beta   90.00
_cell.angle_gamma   90.00
#
_symmetry.space_group_name_H-M   'P 1'
#
loop_
_entity.id
_entity.type
_entity.pdbx_description
1 polymer ?
#
loop_
_entity_poly.entity_id
_entity_poly.type
_entity_poly.pdbx_seq_one_letter_code
_entity_poly.pdbx_strand_id
1 'polypeptide(L)'
;MHDQKGERHMKQVVEGKIGKKSLFTVNTIIDGEVVDTVDVNVQVCLTKIREKDYYLLYDSNHNLIPDAYDFLNHSLKQRSVNSKKMELYALRYLYVFSEIIQKPIQKFNRNDFLRLNYFLTGVSSDGSEYEYNLLTKRGVASVNCFFSVYREFYRHLGLESSPILRERSFSKYVPNNNKNKKLKHVEVPKYISTEQFKKIITYIRTNITDEERRLRDECIIRIMYEGGCRIGEVLGSTLEDYVLKDVNGQEMCFLYIRNRFTDKNYQNAKTCMNIYSRKSYNSYVYETNKVGYQLTFLNVDTYDLICEYIDIAHDKAYKKYRKNYDQHRADSVGEYKAKNEPNYYLFLNNRGEPLSDEGWNKELRFIFQEVGLHVDTDTKRNNLNHRFRHGFIMHLIYDLKMPREKVMARSRHTNYSSLDAYYNPTTEQIIQMKTEIEDVILNKEEADE
;
A
#
# COMPACT_ATOMS: atom_id res chain seq x y z
N MET A 1 -18.30 46.60 37.49
CA MET A 1 -17.33 45.76 36.82
C MET A 1 -18.07 45.02 35.71
N HIS A 2 -18.03 45.54 34.48
CA HIS A 2 -18.59 44.84 33.30
C HIS A 2 -17.56 43.84 32.82
N ASP A 3 -17.84 42.55 32.97
CA ASP A 3 -17.16 41.50 32.27
C ASP A 3 -17.39 41.70 30.76
N GLN A 4 -16.35 42.19 30.06
CA GLN A 4 -16.29 42.09 28.63
C GLN A 4 -16.05 40.59 28.31
N LYS A 5 -17.13 39.83 28.07
CA LYS A 5 -17.07 38.55 27.38
C LYS A 5 -16.55 38.86 25.95
N GLY A 6 -15.26 38.66 25.72
CA GLY A 6 -14.70 38.77 24.39
C GLY A 6 -15.46 37.81 23.46
N GLU A 7 -15.93 38.32 22.33
CA GLU A 7 -16.55 37.55 21.26
C GLU A 7 -15.67 36.33 20.92
N ARG A 8 -16.21 35.12 21.06
CA ARG A 8 -15.46 33.90 20.70
C ARG A 8 -15.58 33.71 19.20
N HIS A 9 -14.56 34.11 18.49
CA HIS A 9 -14.39 33.78 17.07
C HIS A 9 -13.85 32.35 16.92
N MET A 10 -14.61 31.46 16.29
CA MET A 10 -14.22 30.10 15.99
C MET A 10 -14.38 29.81 14.49
N LYS A 11 -13.44 29.10 13.91
CA LYS A 11 -13.52 28.62 12.53
C LYS A 11 -13.72 27.12 12.50
N GLN A 12 -14.84 26.68 11.94
CA GLN A 12 -15.15 25.27 11.76
C GLN A 12 -14.80 24.86 10.32
N VAL A 13 -13.91 23.89 10.19
CA VAL A 13 -13.49 23.32 8.89
C VAL A 13 -14.20 21.98 8.69
N VAL A 14 -15.06 21.90 7.69
CA VAL A 14 -15.84 20.70 7.38
C VAL A 14 -15.33 20.10 6.06
N GLU A 15 -14.94 18.82 6.07
CA GLU A 15 -14.61 18.09 4.85
C GLU A 15 -15.88 17.46 4.27
N GLY A 16 -16.32 17.92 3.09
CA GLY A 16 -17.38 17.35 2.29
C GLY A 16 -16.88 16.57 1.07
N LYS A 17 -17.79 16.00 0.28
CA LYS A 17 -17.50 15.36 -1.00
C LYS A 17 -18.43 15.87 -2.08
N ILE A 18 -17.85 16.20 -3.26
CA ILE A 18 -18.57 16.40 -4.50
C ILE A 18 -18.15 15.28 -5.45
N GLY A 19 -19.01 14.27 -5.63
CA GLY A 19 -18.64 13.03 -6.33
C GLY A 19 -17.51 12.28 -5.64
N LYS A 20 -16.37 12.11 -6.31
CA LYS A 20 -15.17 11.46 -5.75
C LYS A 20 -14.15 12.44 -5.14
N LYS A 21 -14.39 13.76 -5.23
CA LYS A 21 -13.46 14.81 -4.79
C LYS A 21 -13.85 15.33 -3.41
N SER A 22 -12.87 15.56 -2.53
CA SER A 22 -13.11 16.24 -1.25
C SER A 22 -13.12 17.75 -1.48
N LEU A 23 -14.06 18.42 -0.82
CA LEU A 23 -14.17 19.87 -0.70
C LEU A 23 -14.07 20.23 0.77
N PHE A 24 -13.47 21.36 1.11
CA PHE A 24 -13.43 21.88 2.47
C PHE A 24 -14.23 23.17 2.56
N THR A 25 -15.12 23.24 3.52
CA THR A 25 -15.92 24.44 3.83
C THR A 25 -15.45 24.99 5.15
N VAL A 26 -15.11 26.27 5.19
CA VAL A 26 -14.68 27.00 6.40
C VAL A 26 -15.80 27.90 6.83
N ASN A 27 -16.44 27.58 7.94
CA ASN A 27 -17.46 28.40 8.57
C ASN A 27 -16.82 29.27 9.66
N THR A 28 -17.00 30.58 9.59
CA THR A 28 -16.66 31.49 10.67
C THR A 28 -17.86 31.61 11.60
N ILE A 29 -17.66 31.27 12.86
CA ILE A 29 -18.73 31.24 13.88
C ILE A 29 -18.41 32.32 14.92
N ILE A 30 -19.37 33.21 15.17
CA ILE A 30 -19.34 34.21 16.23
C ILE A 30 -20.54 33.99 17.14
N ASP A 31 -20.30 33.84 18.43
CA ASP A 31 -21.31 33.58 19.44
C ASP A 31 -22.30 32.44 19.13
N GLY A 32 -21.83 31.44 18.38
CA GLY A 32 -22.58 30.22 18.01
C GLY A 32 -23.32 30.33 16.67
N GLU A 33 -23.30 31.48 16.00
CA GLU A 33 -23.91 31.68 14.69
C GLU A 33 -22.85 31.70 13.57
N VAL A 34 -23.16 31.07 12.42
CA VAL A 34 -22.31 31.09 11.23
C VAL A 34 -22.49 32.45 10.54
N VAL A 35 -21.44 33.27 10.56
CA VAL A 35 -21.46 34.62 9.95
C VAL A 35 -20.83 34.67 8.58
N ASP A 36 -19.97 33.72 8.24
CA ASP A 36 -19.29 33.63 6.94
C ASP A 36 -18.97 32.18 6.58
N THR A 37 -18.99 31.86 5.28
CA THR A 37 -18.71 30.53 4.77
C THR A 37 -17.85 30.65 3.51
N VAL A 38 -16.69 29.99 3.52
CA VAL A 38 -15.75 29.99 2.39
C VAL A 38 -15.43 28.55 1.98
N ASP A 39 -15.57 28.26 0.69
CA ASP A 39 -15.19 26.96 0.15
C ASP A 39 -13.73 26.96 -0.29
N VAL A 40 -13.00 25.93 0.11
CA VAL A 40 -11.61 25.67 -0.28
C VAL A 40 -11.55 24.38 -1.09
N ASN A 41 -11.21 24.50 -2.38
CA ASN A 41 -11.26 23.42 -3.35
C ASN A 41 -9.96 23.28 -4.14
N VAL A 42 -8.87 22.98 -3.46
CA VAL A 42 -7.59 22.64 -4.13
C VAL A 42 -7.74 21.32 -4.88
N GLN A 43 -7.57 21.33 -6.19
CA GLN A 43 -7.86 20.20 -7.07
C GLN A 43 -6.60 19.50 -7.55
N VAL A 44 -6.72 18.17 -7.64
CA VAL A 44 -5.70 17.29 -8.21
C VAL A 44 -6.14 16.85 -9.62
N CYS A 45 -5.23 16.95 -10.57
CA CYS A 45 -5.43 16.41 -11.90
C CYS A 45 -4.24 15.51 -12.26
N LEU A 46 -4.56 14.29 -12.71
CA LEU A 46 -3.61 13.35 -13.28
C LEU A 46 -3.91 13.25 -14.77
N THR A 47 -2.97 13.61 -15.61
CA THR A 47 -3.13 13.55 -17.07
C THR A 47 -1.94 12.89 -17.72
N LYS A 48 -2.15 12.36 -18.92
CA LYS A 48 -1.11 11.73 -19.72
C LYS A 48 -0.99 12.44 -21.05
N ILE A 49 0.21 12.95 -21.34
CA ILE A 49 0.51 13.64 -22.60
C ILE A 49 1.70 12.93 -23.25
N ARG A 50 1.55 12.44 -24.48
CA ARG A 50 2.59 11.69 -25.22
C ARG A 50 3.25 10.62 -24.36
N GLU A 51 2.43 9.78 -23.73
CA GLU A 51 2.84 8.67 -22.85
C GLU A 51 3.53 9.04 -21.53
N LYS A 52 3.69 10.32 -21.24
CA LYS A 52 4.24 10.81 -19.98
C LYS A 52 3.14 11.24 -19.02
N ASP A 53 3.18 10.73 -17.79
CA ASP A 53 2.26 11.12 -16.72
C ASP A 53 2.63 12.50 -16.18
N TYR A 54 1.63 13.37 -16.00
CA TYR A 54 1.73 14.68 -15.37
C TYR A 54 0.85 14.75 -14.13
N TYR A 55 1.42 15.29 -13.07
CA TYR A 55 0.81 15.47 -11.76
C TYR A 55 0.57 16.96 -11.55
N LEU A 56 -0.69 17.38 -11.57
CA LEU A 56 -1.08 18.78 -11.57
C LEU A 56 -1.87 19.09 -10.31
N LEU A 57 -1.61 20.25 -9.71
CA LEU A 57 -2.32 20.78 -8.57
C LEU A 57 -2.83 22.19 -8.89
N TYR A 58 -4.11 22.42 -8.66
CA TYR A 58 -4.77 23.70 -8.89
C TYR A 58 -5.29 24.26 -7.58
N ASP A 59 -5.16 25.57 -7.38
CA ASP A 59 -5.75 26.31 -6.26
C ASP A 59 -7.29 26.39 -6.39
N SER A 60 -7.97 26.97 -5.40
CA SER A 60 -9.43 27.16 -5.43
C SER A 60 -9.92 28.08 -6.54
N ASN A 61 -9.05 28.92 -7.09
CA ASN A 61 -9.33 29.79 -8.24
C ASN A 61 -9.02 29.11 -9.58
N HIS A 62 -8.73 27.79 -9.57
CA HIS A 62 -8.37 27.02 -10.75
C HIS A 62 -7.05 27.42 -11.43
N ASN A 63 -6.16 28.12 -10.72
CA ASN A 63 -4.81 28.39 -11.22
C ASN A 63 -3.90 27.21 -10.92
N LEU A 64 -3.07 26.84 -11.91
CA LEU A 64 -2.00 25.86 -11.68
C LEU A 64 -1.03 26.38 -10.65
N ILE A 65 -0.63 25.54 -9.69
CA ILE A 65 0.37 25.88 -8.67
C ILE A 65 1.76 25.53 -9.23
N PRO A 66 2.57 26.55 -9.67
CA PRO A 66 3.82 26.31 -10.40
C PRO A 66 4.86 25.55 -9.58
N ASP A 67 5.01 25.89 -8.30
CA ASP A 67 5.97 25.25 -7.40
C ASP A 67 5.69 23.74 -7.26
N ALA A 68 4.42 23.37 -7.09
CA ALA A 68 4.00 21.98 -7.00
C ALA A 68 4.19 21.25 -8.33
N TYR A 69 3.93 21.93 -9.46
CA TYR A 69 4.15 21.36 -10.80
C TYR A 69 5.62 21.04 -11.03
N ASP A 70 6.52 21.95 -10.74
CA ASP A 70 7.96 21.76 -10.92
C ASP A 70 8.49 20.63 -10.02
N PHE A 71 8.13 20.65 -8.74
CA PHE A 71 8.52 19.60 -7.81
C PHE A 71 8.07 18.20 -8.28
N LEU A 72 6.78 18.01 -8.59
CA LEU A 72 6.19 16.72 -8.91
C LEU A 72 6.65 16.16 -10.26
N ASN A 73 6.87 17.02 -11.26
CA ASN A 73 7.12 16.58 -12.64
C ASN A 73 8.59 16.66 -13.06
N HIS A 74 9.39 17.52 -12.44
CA HIS A 74 10.79 17.72 -12.77
C HIS A 74 11.74 17.17 -11.71
N SER A 75 11.54 17.48 -10.43
CA SER A 75 12.45 17.05 -9.36
C SER A 75 12.30 15.58 -8.98
N LEU A 76 11.09 15.01 -9.10
CA LEU A 76 10.78 13.63 -8.71
C LEU A 76 10.77 12.64 -9.88
N LYS A 77 11.56 12.88 -10.91
CA LYS A 77 11.56 12.04 -12.14
C LYS A 77 11.74 10.54 -11.88
N GLN A 78 12.54 10.18 -10.90
CA GLN A 78 12.89 8.79 -10.60
C GLN A 78 11.98 8.11 -9.56
N ARG A 79 10.91 8.78 -9.11
CA ARG A 79 9.96 8.22 -8.15
C ARG A 79 8.92 7.35 -8.83
N SER A 80 8.46 6.32 -8.13
CA SER A 80 7.36 5.48 -8.62
C SER A 80 6.06 6.27 -8.74
N VAL A 81 5.16 5.84 -9.63
CA VAL A 81 3.83 6.43 -9.81
C VAL A 81 3.06 6.56 -8.50
N ASN A 82 3.10 5.52 -7.65
CA ASN A 82 2.41 5.55 -6.36
C ASN A 82 3.05 6.53 -5.37
N SER A 83 4.37 6.67 -5.39
CA SER A 83 5.07 7.70 -4.59
C SER A 83 4.65 9.09 -5.03
N LYS A 84 4.66 9.37 -6.34
CA LYS A 84 4.23 10.67 -6.88
C LYS A 84 2.77 10.99 -6.58
N LYS A 85 1.88 9.99 -6.66
CA LYS A 85 0.48 10.17 -6.23
C LYS A 85 0.38 10.55 -4.76
N MET A 86 1.13 9.87 -3.89
CA MET A 86 1.17 10.18 -2.45
C MET A 86 1.70 11.60 -2.20
N GLU A 87 2.76 11.99 -2.88
CA GLU A 87 3.36 13.33 -2.80
C GLU A 87 2.40 14.41 -3.29
N LEU A 88 1.72 14.18 -4.40
CA LEU A 88 0.67 15.06 -4.93
C LEU A 88 -0.46 15.28 -3.91
N TYR A 89 -0.95 14.20 -3.28
CA TYR A 89 -1.97 14.31 -2.24
C TYR A 89 -1.45 14.99 -0.97
N ALA A 90 -0.19 14.76 -0.59
CA ALA A 90 0.41 15.48 0.54
C ALA A 90 0.44 16.98 0.27
N LEU A 91 0.93 17.41 -0.90
CA LEU A 91 0.94 18.81 -1.29
C LEU A 91 -0.47 19.41 -1.38
N ARG A 92 -1.45 18.65 -1.87
CA ARG A 92 -2.83 19.10 -1.86
C ARG A 92 -3.28 19.55 -0.46
N TYR A 93 -3.00 18.75 0.57
CA TYR A 93 -3.39 19.10 1.94
C TYR A 93 -2.59 20.29 2.51
N LEU A 94 -1.34 20.46 2.09
CA LEU A 94 -0.54 21.63 2.45
C LEU A 94 -1.18 22.92 1.89
N TYR A 95 -1.57 22.91 0.61
CA TYR A 95 -2.21 24.07 -0.03
C TYR A 95 -3.65 24.28 0.44
N VAL A 96 -4.43 23.23 0.67
CA VAL A 96 -5.74 23.36 1.33
C VAL A 96 -5.59 24.08 2.68
N PHE A 97 -4.64 23.67 3.50
CA PHE A 97 -4.41 24.31 4.79
C PHE A 97 -3.92 25.75 4.65
N SER A 98 -3.07 26.03 3.68
CA SER A 98 -2.63 27.40 3.32
C SER A 98 -3.81 28.31 3.02
N GLU A 99 -4.77 27.86 2.23
CA GLU A 99 -5.99 28.62 1.89
C GLU A 99 -6.94 28.74 3.10
N ILE A 100 -7.12 27.70 3.90
CA ILE A 100 -7.93 27.75 5.15
C ILE A 100 -7.45 28.84 6.08
N ILE A 101 -6.13 28.93 6.30
CA ILE A 101 -5.55 29.95 7.20
C ILE A 101 -5.22 31.26 6.49
N GLN A 102 -5.50 31.35 5.19
CA GLN A 102 -5.23 32.52 4.33
C GLN A 102 -3.77 33.01 4.42
N LYS A 103 -2.83 32.07 4.43
CA LYS A 103 -1.40 32.36 4.58
C LYS A 103 -0.58 31.55 3.59
N PRO A 104 0.28 32.19 2.77
CA PRO A 104 1.11 31.46 1.82
C PRO A 104 2.11 30.55 2.53
N ILE A 105 2.38 29.40 1.97
CA ILE A 105 3.23 28.35 2.57
C ILE A 105 4.65 28.83 2.89
N GLN A 106 5.17 29.77 2.09
CA GLN A 106 6.50 30.36 2.28
C GLN A 106 6.61 31.16 3.60
N LYS A 107 5.48 31.62 4.14
CA LYS A 107 5.39 32.39 5.39
C LYS A 107 5.00 31.55 6.61
N PHE A 108 4.91 30.22 6.47
CA PHE A 108 4.55 29.35 7.58
C PHE A 108 5.60 29.40 8.68
N ASN A 109 5.14 29.64 9.89
CA ASN A 109 5.95 29.59 11.11
C ASN A 109 5.74 28.24 11.83
N ARG A 110 6.38 28.07 12.98
CA ARG A 110 6.30 26.86 13.80
C ARG A 110 4.85 26.51 14.19
N ASN A 111 4.06 27.48 14.57
CA ASN A 111 2.68 27.28 15.00
C ASN A 111 1.78 26.85 13.82
N ASP A 112 2.04 27.34 12.61
CA ASP A 112 1.31 26.93 11.42
C ASP A 112 1.54 25.44 11.11
N PHE A 113 2.76 24.92 11.27
CA PHE A 113 3.04 23.48 11.12
C PHE A 113 2.40 22.64 12.23
N LEU A 114 2.29 23.12 13.46
CA LEU A 114 1.54 22.46 14.51
C LEU A 114 0.05 22.40 14.18
N ARG A 115 -0.53 23.52 13.73
CA ARG A 115 -1.94 23.59 13.27
C ARG A 115 -2.18 22.70 12.05
N LEU A 116 -1.24 22.62 11.10
CA LEU A 116 -1.29 21.68 9.98
C LEU A 116 -1.34 20.22 10.45
N ASN A 117 -0.57 19.87 11.48
CA ASN A 117 -0.65 18.54 12.07
C ASN A 117 -2.02 18.26 12.69
N TYR A 118 -2.60 19.21 13.43
CA TYR A 118 -3.96 19.09 13.96
C TYR A 118 -5.00 18.97 12.83
N PHE A 119 -4.89 19.78 11.78
CA PHE A 119 -5.73 19.66 10.59
C PHE A 119 -5.64 18.25 9.97
N LEU A 120 -4.45 17.69 9.76
CA LEU A 120 -4.28 16.37 9.17
C LEU A 120 -4.82 15.24 10.03
N THR A 121 -4.73 15.37 11.35
CA THR A 121 -5.21 14.35 12.32
C THR A 121 -6.68 14.51 12.68
N GLY A 122 -7.30 15.65 12.35
CA GLY A 122 -8.68 15.98 12.77
C GLY A 122 -8.81 16.11 14.29
N VAL A 123 -7.74 16.57 14.95
CA VAL A 123 -7.71 16.81 16.39
C VAL A 123 -7.80 18.32 16.62
N SER A 124 -8.77 18.74 17.42
CA SER A 124 -8.85 20.13 17.92
C SER A 124 -8.20 20.20 19.29
N SER A 125 -7.35 21.18 19.53
CA SER A 125 -6.83 21.43 20.89
C SER A 125 -7.78 22.32 21.66
N ASP A 126 -7.88 22.14 22.96
CA ASP A 126 -8.67 23.04 23.82
C ASP A 126 -8.21 24.47 23.63
N GLY A 127 -9.17 25.38 23.39
CA GLY A 127 -8.91 26.78 23.10
C GLY A 127 -8.38 27.07 21.69
N SER A 128 -8.44 26.10 20.77
CA SER A 128 -8.08 26.32 19.36
C SER A 128 -9.08 27.23 18.67
N GLU A 129 -8.57 28.15 17.83
CA GLU A 129 -9.38 28.94 16.91
C GLU A 129 -10.10 28.10 15.85
N TYR A 130 -9.62 26.84 15.61
CA TYR A 130 -10.11 25.95 14.58
C TYR A 130 -10.68 24.65 15.16
N GLU A 131 -11.87 24.26 14.68
CA GLU A 131 -12.45 22.94 14.84
C GLU A 131 -12.43 22.20 13.51
N TYR A 132 -12.01 20.90 13.53
CA TYR A 132 -11.84 20.12 12.30
C TYR A 132 -12.81 18.94 12.24
N ASN A 133 -13.82 19.03 11.38
CA ASN A 133 -14.80 17.99 11.10
C ASN A 133 -14.44 17.28 9.77
N LEU A 134 -13.50 16.33 9.84
CA LEU A 134 -12.96 15.65 8.67
C LEU A 134 -13.62 14.30 8.43
N LEU A 135 -13.95 14.00 7.18
CA LEU A 135 -14.42 12.68 6.74
C LEU A 135 -13.33 11.60 6.90
N THR A 136 -12.07 11.99 6.81
CA THR A 136 -10.94 11.06 6.90
C THR A 136 -9.84 11.65 7.79
N LYS A 137 -9.77 11.17 9.02
CA LYS A 137 -8.66 11.48 9.93
C LYS A 137 -7.44 10.65 9.55
N ARG A 138 -6.26 11.26 9.53
CA ARG A 138 -5.02 10.57 9.14
C ARG A 138 -4.27 10.05 10.35
N GLY A 139 -3.86 8.78 10.27
CA GLY A 139 -3.03 8.19 11.32
C GLY A 139 -1.60 8.71 11.27
N VAL A 140 -0.88 8.55 12.38
CA VAL A 140 0.50 9.02 12.60
C VAL A 140 1.45 8.67 11.46
N ALA A 141 1.38 7.46 10.92
CA ALA A 141 2.24 7.04 9.82
C ALA A 141 2.02 7.84 8.53
N SER A 142 0.76 8.17 8.20
CA SER A 142 0.42 9.01 7.04
C SER A 142 0.88 10.45 7.24
N VAL A 143 0.68 10.99 8.43
CA VAL A 143 1.15 12.34 8.78
C VAL A 143 2.67 12.43 8.69
N ASN A 144 3.40 11.45 9.23
CA ASN A 144 4.86 11.39 9.11
C ASN A 144 5.33 11.35 7.66
N CYS A 145 4.63 10.60 6.81
CA CYS A 145 4.88 10.55 5.37
C CYS A 145 4.69 11.92 4.72
N PHE A 146 3.58 12.61 5.03
CA PHE A 146 3.28 13.93 4.50
C PHE A 146 4.32 14.97 4.95
N PHE A 147 4.69 14.98 6.23
CA PHE A 147 5.73 15.87 6.71
C PHE A 147 7.12 15.60 6.09
N SER A 148 7.40 14.34 5.72
CA SER A 148 8.61 14.02 4.94
C SER A 148 8.57 14.67 3.56
N VAL A 149 7.42 14.60 2.87
CA VAL A 149 7.21 15.27 1.57
C VAL A 149 7.33 16.78 1.72
N TYR A 150 6.72 17.38 2.75
CA TYR A 150 6.80 18.82 2.97
C TYR A 150 8.25 19.29 3.19
N ARG A 151 9.06 18.53 3.93
CA ARG A 151 10.49 18.86 4.08
C ARG A 151 11.24 18.83 2.76
N GLU A 152 10.97 17.81 1.93
CA GLU A 152 11.59 17.70 0.61
C GLU A 152 11.15 18.84 -0.32
N PHE A 153 9.86 19.19 -0.27
CA PHE A 153 9.30 20.30 -1.03
C PHE A 153 9.87 21.65 -0.60
N TYR A 154 9.98 21.92 0.72
CA TYR A 154 10.57 23.16 1.22
C TYR A 154 12.06 23.31 0.87
N ARG A 155 12.82 22.21 0.81
CA ARG A 155 14.20 22.25 0.27
C ARG A 155 14.20 22.56 -1.22
N HIS A 156 13.29 21.98 -1.99
CA HIS A 156 13.15 22.28 -3.40
C HIS A 156 12.84 23.75 -3.66
N LEU A 157 12.05 24.39 -2.80
CA LEU A 157 11.77 25.83 -2.85
C LEU A 157 12.93 26.72 -2.34
N GLY A 158 14.03 26.17 -1.88
CA GLY A 158 15.14 26.93 -1.30
C GLY A 158 14.83 27.58 0.04
N LEU A 159 13.80 27.14 0.76
CA LEU A 159 13.34 27.72 2.04
C LEU A 159 14.08 27.10 3.23
N GLU A 160 15.41 27.12 3.22
CA GLU A 160 16.28 26.48 4.21
C GLU A 160 16.07 27.00 5.65
N SER A 161 15.58 28.22 5.81
CA SER A 161 15.29 28.83 7.12
C SER A 161 13.97 28.37 7.73
N SER A 162 13.15 27.64 6.98
CA SER A 162 11.82 27.21 7.43
C SER A 162 11.90 26.31 8.68
N PRO A 163 11.01 26.52 9.67
CA PRO A 163 10.95 25.70 10.88
C PRO A 163 10.79 24.20 10.60
N ILE A 164 10.10 23.82 9.52
CA ILE A 164 9.89 22.40 9.16
C ILE A 164 11.21 21.66 8.86
N LEU A 165 12.24 22.37 8.40
CA LEU A 165 13.56 21.79 8.11
C LEU A 165 14.44 21.70 9.35
N ARG A 166 14.30 22.64 10.26
CA ARG A 166 15.08 22.73 11.51
C ARG A 166 14.57 21.79 12.59
N GLU A 167 13.26 21.61 12.69
CA GLU A 167 12.62 20.82 13.74
C GLU A 167 12.14 19.46 13.22
N ARG A 168 12.70 18.38 13.77
CA ARG A 168 12.26 17.00 13.45
C ARG A 168 10.97 16.60 14.15
N SER A 169 10.49 17.40 15.12
CA SER A 169 9.45 17.02 16.06
C SER A 169 8.01 17.15 15.55
N PHE A 170 7.75 17.91 14.49
CA PHE A 170 6.38 18.10 13.97
C PHE A 170 5.69 16.80 13.54
N SER A 171 6.43 15.82 13.08
CA SER A 171 5.88 14.52 12.66
C SER A 171 5.69 13.53 13.81
N LYS A 172 6.20 13.83 15.01
CA LYS A 172 6.12 12.96 16.18
C LYS A 172 5.08 13.39 17.21
N TYR A 173 4.40 14.50 16.96
CA TYR A 173 3.43 15.03 17.92
C TYR A 173 2.08 14.37 17.75
N VAL A 174 1.97 13.16 18.28
CA VAL A 174 0.77 12.72 18.96
C VAL A 174 1.04 13.04 20.42
N PRO A 175 0.11 13.69 21.16
CA PRO A 175 0.25 13.85 22.59
C PRO A 175 0.24 12.47 23.21
N ASN A 176 1.40 11.87 23.29
CA ASN A 176 1.60 10.61 23.96
C ASN A 176 2.14 10.96 25.32
N ASN A 177 1.26 11.09 26.30
CA ASN A 177 1.59 11.22 27.72
C ASN A 177 2.40 10.04 28.26
N ASN A 178 2.72 9.07 27.44
CA ASN A 178 3.54 7.92 27.80
C ASN A 178 5.01 8.21 27.42
N LYS A 179 5.75 8.81 28.35
CA LYS A 179 7.22 8.80 28.39
C LYS A 179 7.84 7.40 28.46
N ASN A 180 7.02 6.38 28.52
CA ASN A 180 7.45 4.99 28.49
C ASN A 180 7.56 4.51 27.04
N LYS A 181 8.74 4.68 26.44
CA LYS A 181 9.18 3.93 25.25
C LYS A 181 9.32 2.40 25.53
N LYS A 182 8.78 1.92 26.62
CA LYS A 182 8.80 0.52 26.97
C LYS A 182 7.72 -0.19 26.17
N LEU A 183 8.17 -1.03 25.23
CA LEU A 183 7.42 -2.13 24.65
C LEU A 183 6.04 -1.69 24.11
N LYS A 184 6.01 -1.07 22.93
CA LYS A 184 4.82 -1.21 22.09
C LYS A 184 4.60 -2.71 21.95
N HIS A 185 3.55 -3.22 22.54
CA HIS A 185 3.02 -4.53 22.20
C HIS A 185 2.69 -4.45 20.71
N VAL A 186 3.58 -4.92 19.87
CA VAL A 186 3.36 -4.95 18.43
C VAL A 186 2.49 -6.18 18.23
N GLU A 187 1.20 -5.96 18.07
CA GLU A 187 0.24 -7.04 17.76
C GLU A 187 0.70 -7.79 16.51
N VAL A 188 0.52 -9.10 16.54
CA VAL A 188 0.72 -9.93 15.35
C VAL A 188 -0.18 -9.41 14.22
N PRO A 189 0.35 -9.15 13.02
CA PRO A 189 -0.49 -8.67 11.92
C PRO A 189 -1.58 -9.70 11.60
N LYS A 190 -2.78 -9.24 11.26
CA LYS A 190 -3.84 -10.12 10.77
C LYS A 190 -3.33 -10.97 9.62
N TYR A 191 -3.48 -12.28 9.73
CA TYR A 191 -3.00 -13.25 8.76
C TYR A 191 -4.07 -14.27 8.37
N ILE A 192 -3.86 -15.03 7.33
CA ILE A 192 -4.66 -16.17 6.92
C ILE A 192 -3.99 -17.42 7.46
N SER A 193 -4.68 -18.16 8.33
CA SER A 193 -4.20 -19.47 8.80
C SER A 193 -4.29 -20.53 7.70
N THR A 194 -3.61 -21.65 7.89
CA THR A 194 -3.68 -22.80 6.96
C THR A 194 -5.11 -23.31 6.79
N GLU A 195 -5.90 -23.31 7.85
CA GLU A 195 -7.32 -23.71 7.80
C GLU A 195 -8.18 -22.72 7.01
N GLN A 196 -7.98 -21.42 7.25
CA GLN A 196 -8.65 -20.36 6.50
C GLN A 196 -8.26 -20.40 5.02
N PHE A 197 -7.00 -20.65 4.71
CA PHE A 197 -6.53 -20.83 3.34
C PHE A 197 -7.25 -22.00 2.65
N LYS A 198 -7.30 -23.17 3.31
CA LYS A 198 -8.04 -24.34 2.79
C LYS A 198 -9.52 -24.02 2.56
N LYS A 199 -10.15 -23.32 3.49
CA LYS A 199 -11.55 -22.89 3.36
C LYS A 199 -11.79 -21.98 2.14
N ILE A 200 -10.89 -21.03 1.90
CA ILE A 200 -10.94 -20.14 0.73
C ILE A 200 -10.79 -20.94 -0.56
N ILE A 201 -9.80 -21.84 -0.65
CA ILE A 201 -9.57 -22.67 -1.85
C ILE A 201 -10.78 -23.58 -2.11
N THR A 202 -11.33 -24.20 -1.07
CA THR A 202 -12.54 -25.02 -1.19
C THR A 202 -13.71 -24.22 -1.76
N TYR A 203 -13.95 -23.01 -1.20
CA TYR A 203 -15.01 -22.13 -1.70
C TYR A 203 -14.82 -21.78 -3.18
N ILE A 204 -13.62 -21.41 -3.59
CA ILE A 204 -13.32 -21.06 -4.99
C ILE A 204 -13.63 -22.25 -5.91
N ARG A 205 -13.22 -23.45 -5.53
CA ARG A 205 -13.41 -24.68 -6.33
C ARG A 205 -14.87 -25.11 -6.43
N THR A 206 -15.66 -24.91 -5.39
CA THR A 206 -17.02 -25.43 -5.32
C THR A 206 -18.09 -24.41 -5.71
N ASN A 207 -17.84 -23.11 -5.53
CA ASN A 207 -18.85 -22.06 -5.69
C ASN A 207 -18.64 -21.15 -6.90
N ILE A 208 -17.41 -21.07 -7.44
CA ILE A 208 -17.15 -20.30 -8.66
C ILE A 208 -17.32 -21.18 -9.88
N THR A 209 -18.41 -21.00 -10.61
CA THR A 209 -18.79 -21.81 -11.78
C THR A 209 -18.04 -21.44 -13.05
N ASP A 210 -17.61 -20.18 -13.21
CA ASP A 210 -16.79 -19.74 -14.32
C ASP A 210 -15.36 -20.27 -14.14
N GLU A 211 -14.95 -21.16 -15.03
CA GLU A 211 -13.68 -21.90 -14.92
C GLU A 211 -12.47 -20.99 -15.04
N GLU A 212 -12.47 -20.04 -15.98
CA GLU A 212 -11.38 -19.06 -16.14
C GLU A 212 -11.20 -18.26 -14.86
N ARG A 213 -12.32 -17.77 -14.28
CA ARG A 213 -12.30 -17.01 -13.02
C ARG A 213 -11.86 -17.87 -11.85
N ARG A 214 -12.35 -19.10 -11.76
CA ARG A 214 -12.01 -20.08 -10.73
C ARG A 214 -10.49 -20.35 -10.70
N LEU A 215 -9.91 -20.69 -11.85
CA LEU A 215 -8.47 -20.94 -11.99
C LEU A 215 -7.65 -19.68 -11.67
N ARG A 216 -8.05 -18.53 -12.23
CA ARG A 216 -7.39 -17.24 -11.94
C ARG A 216 -7.32 -16.94 -10.46
N ASP A 217 -8.46 -17.01 -9.79
CA ASP A 217 -8.59 -16.59 -8.39
C ASP A 217 -7.84 -17.58 -7.47
N GLU A 218 -7.88 -18.88 -7.78
CA GLU A 218 -7.09 -19.89 -7.07
C GLU A 218 -5.59 -19.68 -7.26
N CYS A 219 -5.11 -19.46 -8.50
CA CYS A 219 -3.70 -19.20 -8.78
C CYS A 219 -3.19 -17.97 -8.02
N ILE A 220 -3.92 -16.84 -8.06
CA ILE A 220 -3.51 -15.62 -7.36
C ILE A 220 -3.35 -15.88 -5.86
N ILE A 221 -4.31 -16.55 -5.24
CA ILE A 221 -4.30 -16.82 -3.80
C ILE A 221 -3.16 -17.78 -3.43
N ARG A 222 -2.95 -18.84 -4.22
CA ARG A 222 -1.84 -19.78 -4.00
C ARG A 222 -0.49 -19.09 -4.13
N ILE A 223 -0.27 -18.30 -5.15
CA ILE A 223 1.01 -17.59 -5.33
C ILE A 223 1.28 -16.64 -4.15
N MET A 224 0.25 -15.94 -3.65
CA MET A 224 0.40 -15.09 -2.47
C MET A 224 0.73 -15.89 -1.20
N TYR A 225 0.11 -17.05 -1.01
CA TYR A 225 0.26 -17.85 0.20
C TYR A 225 1.51 -18.74 0.16
N GLU A 226 1.77 -19.46 -0.92
CA GLU A 226 2.91 -20.39 -1.06
C GLU A 226 4.23 -19.67 -1.31
N GLY A 227 4.20 -18.63 -2.17
CA GLY A 227 5.36 -17.82 -2.53
C GLY A 227 5.61 -16.63 -1.61
N GLY A 228 4.68 -16.34 -0.70
CA GLY A 228 4.71 -15.14 0.14
C GLY A 228 4.74 -13.84 -0.68
N CYS A 229 4.11 -13.83 -1.85
CA CYS A 229 4.16 -12.71 -2.79
C CYS A 229 3.22 -11.57 -2.37
N ARG A 230 3.62 -10.32 -2.69
CA ARG A 230 2.72 -9.18 -2.60
C ARG A 230 1.81 -9.17 -3.81
N ILE A 231 0.58 -8.65 -3.67
CA ILE A 231 -0.36 -8.60 -4.81
C ILE A 231 0.21 -7.91 -6.05
N GLY A 232 0.96 -6.84 -5.90
CA GLY A 232 1.60 -6.18 -7.04
C GLY A 232 2.73 -7.01 -7.68
N GLU A 233 3.35 -7.94 -6.95
CA GLU A 233 4.29 -8.91 -7.49
C GLU A 233 3.55 -9.98 -8.32
N VAL A 234 2.38 -10.40 -7.86
CA VAL A 234 1.53 -11.40 -8.53
C VAL A 234 0.89 -10.83 -9.79
N LEU A 235 0.19 -9.69 -9.68
CA LEU A 235 -0.49 -9.08 -10.84
C LEU A 235 0.47 -8.49 -11.87
N GLY A 236 1.71 -8.20 -11.46
CA GLY A 236 2.78 -7.73 -12.33
C GLY A 236 3.62 -8.84 -12.94
N SER A 237 3.36 -10.11 -12.61
CA SER A 237 4.07 -11.24 -13.19
C SER A 237 3.61 -11.51 -14.64
N THR A 238 4.51 -12.11 -15.41
CA THR A 238 4.31 -12.39 -16.83
C THR A 238 4.53 -13.86 -17.12
N LEU A 239 4.20 -14.31 -18.33
CA LEU A 239 4.30 -15.72 -18.72
C LEU A 239 5.72 -16.29 -18.54
N GLU A 240 6.74 -15.48 -18.84
CA GLU A 240 8.15 -15.94 -18.72
C GLU A 240 8.68 -16.03 -17.29
N ASP A 241 7.92 -15.54 -16.30
CA ASP A 241 8.39 -15.49 -14.91
C ASP A 241 8.24 -16.83 -14.17
N TYR A 242 7.49 -17.76 -14.70
CA TYR A 242 7.23 -19.07 -14.10
C TYR A 242 7.99 -20.15 -14.84
N VAL A 243 8.92 -20.80 -14.17
CA VAL A 243 9.83 -21.78 -14.79
C VAL A 243 9.86 -23.05 -13.96
N LEU A 244 9.44 -24.18 -14.55
CA LEU A 244 9.62 -25.50 -13.96
C LEU A 244 11.06 -25.97 -14.15
N LYS A 245 11.70 -26.41 -13.08
CA LYS A 245 13.07 -26.94 -13.09
C LYS A 245 13.17 -28.17 -12.20
N ASP A 246 13.93 -29.15 -12.67
CA ASP A 246 14.40 -30.23 -11.83
C ASP A 246 15.57 -29.74 -10.95
N VAL A 247 15.45 -29.97 -9.65
CA VAL A 247 16.50 -29.71 -8.66
C VAL A 247 16.76 -31.01 -7.91
N ASN A 248 17.85 -31.69 -8.26
CA ASN A 248 18.24 -32.97 -7.66
C ASN A 248 17.16 -34.08 -7.74
N GLY A 249 16.46 -34.19 -8.86
CA GLY A 249 15.40 -35.16 -9.07
C GLY A 249 14.03 -34.75 -8.51
N GLN A 250 13.89 -33.51 -8.07
CA GLN A 250 12.63 -32.96 -7.60
C GLN A 250 12.23 -31.76 -8.48
N GLU A 251 11.06 -31.85 -9.10
CA GLU A 251 10.51 -30.73 -9.86
C GLU A 251 10.03 -29.62 -8.94
N MET A 252 10.37 -28.39 -9.29
CA MET A 252 9.99 -27.18 -8.58
C MET A 252 9.64 -26.06 -9.54
N CYS A 253 8.57 -25.33 -9.27
CA CYS A 253 8.25 -24.12 -10.00
C CYS A 253 8.98 -22.91 -9.38
N PHE A 254 9.85 -22.29 -10.15
CA PHE A 254 10.54 -21.04 -9.76
C PHE A 254 9.76 -19.84 -10.30
N LEU A 255 9.44 -18.91 -9.41
CA LEU A 255 8.86 -17.61 -9.77
C LEU A 255 9.92 -16.52 -9.69
N TYR A 256 10.20 -15.91 -10.84
CA TYR A 256 11.10 -14.77 -10.98
C TYR A 256 10.32 -13.47 -10.82
N ILE A 257 10.43 -12.83 -9.67
CA ILE A 257 9.79 -11.55 -9.39
C ILE A 257 10.68 -10.44 -9.95
N ARG A 258 10.38 -10.00 -11.15
CA ARG A 258 11.21 -9.06 -11.93
C ARG A 258 10.78 -7.63 -11.73
N ASN A 259 11.76 -6.72 -11.76
CA ASN A 259 11.51 -5.30 -11.94
C ASN A 259 11.70 -4.98 -13.42
N ARG A 260 10.62 -4.68 -14.13
CA ARG A 260 10.61 -4.45 -15.57
C ARG A 260 10.52 -2.97 -15.89
N PHE A 261 11.09 -2.57 -17.03
CA PHE A 261 10.85 -1.25 -17.58
C PHE A 261 9.46 -1.24 -18.22
N THR A 262 8.50 -0.63 -17.52
CA THR A 262 7.12 -0.51 -17.97
C THR A 262 6.55 0.84 -17.58
N ASP A 263 5.80 1.46 -18.47
CA ASP A 263 5.02 2.68 -18.21
C ASP A 263 3.69 2.38 -17.55
N LYS A 264 3.41 1.09 -17.26
CA LYS A 264 2.12 0.62 -16.77
C LYS A 264 2.17 0.39 -15.26
N ASN A 265 1.04 0.65 -14.61
CA ASN A 265 0.89 0.51 -13.15
C ASN A 265 0.84 -0.96 -12.67
N TYR A 266 1.00 -1.93 -13.57
CA TYR A 266 0.86 -3.35 -13.25
C TYR A 266 2.13 -3.95 -12.63
N GLN A 267 3.29 -3.33 -12.84
CA GLN A 267 4.57 -3.87 -12.34
C GLN A 267 4.99 -3.17 -11.07
N ASN A 268 4.87 -3.85 -9.94
CA ASN A 268 5.19 -3.34 -8.60
C ASN A 268 6.26 -4.16 -7.86
N ALA A 269 7.03 -4.97 -8.57
CA ALA A 269 8.09 -5.77 -7.97
C ALA A 269 9.21 -4.87 -7.43
N LYS A 270 9.66 -5.15 -6.21
CA LYS A 270 10.79 -4.47 -5.57
C LYS A 270 12.01 -5.38 -5.60
N THR A 271 12.85 -5.17 -6.57
CA THR A 271 14.13 -5.89 -6.72
C THR A 271 15.32 -5.05 -6.25
N CYS A 272 16.51 -5.61 -6.34
CA CYS A 272 17.75 -4.91 -5.98
C CYS A 272 18.05 -3.72 -6.90
N MET A 273 17.64 -3.79 -8.16
CA MET A 273 17.87 -2.77 -9.17
C MET A 273 16.55 -2.13 -9.59
N ASN A 274 16.46 -0.82 -9.46
CA ASN A 274 15.36 -0.04 -9.99
C ASN A 274 15.56 0.23 -11.48
N ILE A 275 14.52 0.05 -12.28
CA ILE A 275 14.55 0.24 -13.73
C ILE A 275 13.83 1.54 -14.08
N TYR A 276 14.58 2.50 -14.62
CA TYR A 276 14.07 3.83 -14.98
C TYR A 276 14.19 4.12 -16.48
N SER A 277 14.88 3.24 -17.24
CA SER A 277 15.08 3.43 -18.67
C SER A 277 15.32 2.10 -19.39
N ARG A 278 15.06 2.08 -20.71
CA ARG A 278 15.40 0.92 -21.55
C ARG A 278 16.89 0.55 -21.49
N LYS A 279 17.77 1.55 -21.33
CA LYS A 279 19.19 1.29 -21.19
C LYS A 279 19.50 0.50 -19.92
N SER A 280 18.90 0.85 -18.79
CA SER A 280 19.04 0.09 -17.53
C SER A 280 18.46 -1.31 -17.66
N TYR A 281 17.27 -1.45 -18.25
CA TYR A 281 16.60 -2.73 -18.48
C TYR A 281 17.43 -3.69 -19.36
N ASN A 282 18.10 -3.16 -20.40
CA ASN A 282 18.93 -3.93 -21.31
C ASN A 282 20.37 -4.08 -20.81
N SER A 283 20.70 -3.60 -19.62
CA SER A 283 22.06 -3.68 -19.11
C SER A 283 22.44 -5.13 -18.75
N TYR A 284 23.71 -5.44 -18.93
CA TYR A 284 24.29 -6.71 -18.52
C TYR A 284 24.04 -7.04 -17.04
N VAL A 285 24.05 -6.00 -16.18
CA VAL A 285 23.88 -6.13 -14.73
C VAL A 285 22.49 -6.63 -14.37
N TYR A 286 21.46 -6.34 -15.15
CA TYR A 286 20.08 -6.70 -14.84
C TYR A 286 19.89 -8.23 -14.73
N GLU A 287 20.38 -8.98 -15.72
CA GLU A 287 20.20 -10.44 -15.76
C GLU A 287 21.42 -11.20 -15.19
N THR A 288 22.62 -10.86 -15.63
CA THR A 288 23.83 -11.62 -15.31
C THR A 288 24.23 -11.55 -13.85
N ASN A 289 24.09 -10.40 -13.22
CA ASN A 289 24.40 -10.24 -11.80
C ASN A 289 23.16 -10.51 -10.90
N LYS A 290 22.04 -10.96 -11.49
CA LYS A 290 20.81 -11.32 -10.76
C LYS A 290 20.28 -10.20 -9.85
N VAL A 291 20.47 -8.94 -10.24
CA VAL A 291 20.02 -7.77 -9.46
C VAL A 291 18.66 -7.25 -9.90
N GLY A 292 18.18 -7.63 -11.08
CA GLY A 292 16.89 -7.22 -11.64
C GLY A 292 15.70 -8.04 -11.16
N TYR A 293 15.91 -9.10 -10.37
CA TYR A 293 14.84 -9.96 -9.90
C TYR A 293 15.08 -10.53 -8.49
N GLN A 294 14.00 -10.97 -7.85
CA GLN A 294 14.01 -11.81 -6.65
C GLN A 294 13.41 -13.17 -7.02
N LEU A 295 13.82 -14.22 -6.32
CA LEU A 295 13.37 -15.57 -6.57
C LEU A 295 12.51 -16.08 -5.42
N THR A 296 11.41 -16.76 -5.74
CA THR A 296 10.64 -17.61 -4.84
C THR A 296 10.26 -18.89 -5.56
N PHE A 297 9.69 -19.86 -4.86
CA PHE A 297 9.23 -21.09 -5.48
C PHE A 297 7.80 -21.42 -5.03
N LEU A 298 7.09 -22.16 -5.87
CA LEU A 298 5.71 -22.61 -5.72
C LEU A 298 5.67 -24.13 -5.84
N ASN A 299 4.58 -24.72 -5.40
CA ASN A 299 4.32 -26.14 -5.63
C ASN A 299 4.07 -26.40 -7.12
N VAL A 300 4.38 -27.62 -7.56
CA VAL A 300 4.14 -28.06 -8.96
C VAL A 300 2.66 -28.00 -9.30
N ASP A 301 1.77 -28.44 -8.43
CA ASP A 301 0.31 -28.34 -8.62
C ASP A 301 -0.15 -26.88 -8.89
N THR A 302 0.54 -25.89 -8.33
CA THR A 302 0.22 -24.48 -8.58
C THR A 302 0.72 -24.05 -9.97
N TYR A 303 1.84 -24.60 -10.43
CA TYR A 303 2.32 -24.41 -11.80
C TYR A 303 1.37 -25.01 -12.81
N ASP A 304 0.87 -26.24 -12.57
CA ASP A 304 -0.11 -26.90 -13.45
C ASP A 304 -1.40 -26.09 -13.58
N LEU A 305 -1.91 -25.58 -12.45
CA LEU A 305 -3.08 -24.68 -12.47
C LEU A 305 -2.80 -23.39 -13.26
N ILE A 306 -1.59 -22.85 -13.19
CA ILE A 306 -1.19 -21.67 -13.98
C ILE A 306 -1.19 -22.03 -15.47
N CYS A 307 -0.70 -23.19 -15.87
CA CYS A 307 -0.73 -23.65 -17.26
C CYS A 307 -2.19 -23.81 -17.77
N GLU A 308 -3.07 -24.46 -17.00
CA GLU A 308 -4.49 -24.57 -17.33
C GLU A 308 -5.15 -23.18 -17.50
N TYR A 309 -4.85 -22.26 -16.58
CA TYR A 309 -5.36 -20.90 -16.69
C TYR A 309 -4.86 -20.19 -17.96
N ILE A 310 -3.58 -20.34 -18.31
CA ILE A 310 -2.99 -19.75 -19.52
C ILE A 310 -3.73 -20.28 -20.75
N ASP A 311 -3.92 -21.59 -20.86
CA ASP A 311 -4.56 -22.22 -22.01
C ASP A 311 -5.98 -21.67 -22.24
N ILE A 312 -6.75 -21.45 -21.19
CA ILE A 312 -8.11 -20.92 -21.29
C ILE A 312 -8.13 -19.42 -21.51
N ALA A 313 -7.48 -18.66 -20.62
CA ALA A 313 -7.62 -17.21 -20.58
C ALA A 313 -6.88 -16.51 -21.71
N HIS A 314 -5.65 -16.94 -22.01
CA HIS A 314 -4.83 -16.31 -23.05
C HIS A 314 -5.30 -16.71 -24.46
N ASP A 315 -5.75 -17.95 -24.66
CA ASP A 315 -6.38 -18.38 -25.93
C ASP A 315 -7.64 -17.53 -26.20
N LYS A 316 -8.51 -17.40 -25.20
CA LYS A 316 -9.71 -16.56 -25.29
C LYS A 316 -9.36 -15.08 -25.56
N ALA A 317 -8.36 -14.53 -24.85
CA ALA A 317 -7.91 -13.15 -25.07
C ALA A 317 -7.37 -12.94 -26.48
N TYR A 318 -6.56 -13.88 -26.97
CA TYR A 318 -6.02 -13.85 -28.32
C TYR A 318 -7.11 -13.94 -29.39
N LYS A 319 -8.10 -14.82 -29.24
CA LYS A 319 -9.18 -15.02 -30.22
C LYS A 319 -10.22 -13.89 -30.19
N LYS A 320 -10.62 -13.47 -29.00
CA LYS A 320 -11.78 -12.58 -28.83
C LYS A 320 -11.41 -11.11 -28.57
N TYR A 321 -10.27 -10.84 -27.92
CA TYR A 321 -9.89 -9.51 -27.45
C TYR A 321 -8.51 -9.08 -27.96
N ARG A 322 -8.07 -9.58 -29.10
CA ARG A 322 -6.72 -9.46 -29.62
C ARG A 322 -6.14 -8.04 -29.55
N LYS A 323 -6.94 -7.02 -29.92
CA LYS A 323 -6.49 -5.62 -29.88
C LYS A 323 -6.04 -5.20 -28.47
N ASN A 324 -6.86 -5.48 -27.45
CA ASN A 324 -6.55 -5.15 -26.08
C ASN A 324 -5.38 -5.99 -25.58
N TYR A 325 -5.38 -7.27 -25.91
CA TYR A 325 -4.35 -8.21 -25.52
C TYR A 325 -2.97 -7.80 -26.07
N ASP A 326 -2.86 -7.54 -27.37
CA ASP A 326 -1.61 -7.12 -28.01
C ASP A 326 -1.14 -5.73 -27.54
N GLN A 327 -2.06 -4.83 -27.19
CA GLN A 327 -1.72 -3.50 -26.68
C GLN A 327 -1.04 -3.57 -25.29
N HIS A 328 -1.27 -4.63 -24.54
CA HIS A 328 -0.77 -4.79 -23.17
C HIS A 328 0.34 -5.83 -23.06
N ARG A 329 1.15 -6.00 -24.10
CA ARG A 329 2.36 -6.82 -24.03
C ARG A 329 3.31 -6.30 -22.95
N ALA A 330 3.95 -7.24 -22.26
CA ALA A 330 5.01 -6.93 -21.31
C ALA A 330 6.38 -6.95 -22.00
N ASP A 331 7.35 -6.30 -21.40
CA ASP A 331 8.74 -6.43 -21.83
C ASP A 331 9.24 -7.85 -21.56
N SER A 332 10.06 -8.40 -22.47
CA SER A 332 10.65 -9.74 -22.36
C SER A 332 12.12 -9.65 -21.95
N VAL A 333 12.60 -10.67 -21.24
CA VAL A 333 14.01 -10.85 -20.87
C VAL A 333 14.49 -12.27 -21.18
N GLY A 334 15.81 -12.49 -21.11
CA GLY A 334 16.41 -13.81 -21.27
C GLY A 334 16.04 -14.48 -22.60
N GLU A 335 15.66 -15.74 -22.55
CA GLU A 335 15.33 -16.53 -23.74
C GLU A 335 14.14 -16.01 -24.53
N TYR A 336 13.12 -15.50 -23.87
CA TYR A 336 11.96 -14.89 -24.52
C TYR A 336 12.36 -13.73 -25.41
N LYS A 337 13.30 -12.89 -24.92
CA LYS A 337 13.84 -11.78 -25.71
C LYS A 337 14.66 -12.25 -26.91
N ALA A 338 15.51 -13.26 -26.71
CA ALA A 338 16.33 -13.83 -27.75
C ALA A 338 15.51 -14.54 -28.85
N LYS A 339 14.42 -15.18 -28.48
CA LYS A 339 13.48 -15.87 -29.38
C LYS A 339 12.44 -14.92 -30.01
N ASN A 340 12.38 -13.64 -29.60
CA ASN A 340 11.31 -12.70 -29.95
C ASN A 340 9.89 -13.22 -29.57
N GLU A 341 9.80 -14.05 -28.55
CA GLU A 341 8.52 -14.54 -28.07
C GLU A 341 7.71 -13.40 -27.44
N PRO A 342 6.42 -13.28 -27.77
CA PRO A 342 5.56 -12.29 -27.15
C PRO A 342 5.35 -12.62 -25.67
N ASN A 343 5.61 -11.67 -24.79
CA ASN A 343 5.37 -11.80 -23.37
C ASN A 343 4.14 -11.01 -22.93
N TYR A 344 3.34 -11.58 -22.05
CA TYR A 344 2.09 -10.99 -21.56
C TYR A 344 2.01 -11.08 -20.05
N TYR A 345 1.25 -10.16 -19.42
CA TYR A 345 0.92 -10.29 -18.01
C TYR A 345 0.09 -11.54 -17.79
N LEU A 346 0.41 -12.33 -16.78
CA LEU A 346 -0.23 -13.61 -16.55
C LEU A 346 -1.74 -13.46 -16.30
N PHE A 347 -2.14 -12.56 -15.37
CA PHE A 347 -3.54 -12.45 -14.98
C PHE A 347 -4.29 -11.39 -15.77
N LEU A 348 -5.37 -11.81 -16.42
CA LEU A 348 -6.17 -10.99 -17.31
C LEU A 348 -7.56 -10.71 -16.70
N ASN A 349 -8.14 -9.58 -17.11
CA ASN A 349 -9.54 -9.28 -16.89
C ASN A 349 -10.41 -9.86 -18.05
N ASN A 350 -11.72 -9.74 -17.92
CA ASN A 350 -12.68 -10.24 -18.92
C ASN A 350 -12.62 -9.54 -20.29
N ARG A 351 -11.72 -8.58 -20.49
CA ARG A 351 -11.49 -7.85 -21.76
C ARG A 351 -10.11 -8.16 -22.35
N GLY A 352 -9.38 -9.14 -21.82
CA GLY A 352 -8.03 -9.49 -22.25
C GLY A 352 -6.95 -8.45 -21.87
N GLU A 353 -7.25 -7.56 -20.93
CA GLU A 353 -6.29 -6.58 -20.38
C GLU A 353 -5.70 -7.13 -19.08
N PRO A 354 -4.52 -6.66 -18.61
CA PRO A 354 -4.01 -7.04 -17.31
C PRO A 354 -5.00 -6.74 -16.18
N LEU A 355 -5.16 -7.69 -15.26
CA LEU A 355 -6.03 -7.54 -14.09
C LEU A 355 -5.52 -6.42 -13.17
N SER A 356 -6.38 -5.47 -12.83
CA SER A 356 -6.02 -4.36 -11.96
C SER A 356 -6.15 -4.71 -10.48
N ASP A 357 -5.39 -4.03 -9.63
CA ASP A 357 -5.50 -4.12 -8.16
C ASP A 357 -6.93 -3.86 -7.67
N GLU A 358 -7.65 -2.90 -8.29
CA GLU A 358 -9.02 -2.55 -7.90
C GLU A 358 -9.98 -3.68 -8.25
N GLY A 359 -9.83 -4.26 -9.44
CA GLY A 359 -10.64 -5.41 -9.89
C GLY A 359 -10.44 -6.60 -8.97
N TRP A 360 -9.19 -6.97 -8.70
CA TRP A 360 -8.86 -8.06 -7.81
C TRP A 360 -9.35 -7.82 -6.36
N ASN A 361 -9.14 -6.65 -5.81
CA ASN A 361 -9.58 -6.33 -4.45
C ASN A 361 -11.10 -6.44 -4.27
N LYS A 362 -11.89 -6.18 -5.32
CA LYS A 362 -13.33 -6.37 -5.30
C LYS A 362 -13.68 -7.86 -5.20
N GLU A 363 -13.04 -8.69 -6.01
CA GLU A 363 -13.21 -10.16 -5.99
C GLU A 363 -12.79 -10.74 -4.63
N LEU A 364 -11.64 -10.35 -4.12
CA LEU A 364 -11.14 -10.85 -2.85
C LEU A 364 -12.05 -10.48 -1.67
N ARG A 365 -12.63 -9.28 -1.66
CA ARG A 365 -13.61 -8.90 -0.63
C ARG A 365 -14.85 -9.78 -0.67
N PHE A 366 -15.35 -10.06 -1.86
CA PHE A 366 -16.48 -10.95 -2.06
C PHE A 366 -16.16 -12.36 -1.53
N ILE A 367 -15.01 -12.95 -1.91
CA ILE A 367 -14.57 -14.26 -1.42
C ILE A 367 -14.49 -14.26 0.12
N PHE A 368 -13.90 -13.22 0.74
CA PHE A 368 -13.79 -13.12 2.20
C PHE A 368 -15.16 -13.08 2.89
N GLN A 369 -16.12 -12.36 2.33
CA GLN A 369 -17.48 -12.29 2.86
C GLN A 369 -18.18 -13.65 2.80
N GLU A 370 -18.08 -14.33 1.67
CA GLU A 370 -18.68 -15.66 1.44
C GLU A 370 -18.12 -16.76 2.37
N VAL A 371 -16.81 -16.69 2.66
CA VAL A 371 -16.21 -17.65 3.61
C VAL A 371 -16.30 -17.20 5.07
N GLY A 372 -16.98 -16.08 5.36
CA GLY A 372 -17.18 -15.56 6.72
C GLY A 372 -15.92 -14.97 7.36
N LEU A 373 -14.97 -14.51 6.54
CA LEU A 373 -13.78 -13.82 7.04
C LEU A 373 -14.03 -12.31 7.15
N HIS A 374 -13.57 -11.73 8.27
CA HIS A 374 -13.77 -10.31 8.52
C HIS A 374 -13.03 -9.43 7.52
N VAL A 375 -13.77 -8.48 6.92
CA VAL A 375 -13.23 -7.43 6.05
C VAL A 375 -13.22 -6.11 6.83
N ASP A 376 -12.02 -5.55 7.06
CA ASP A 376 -11.89 -4.25 7.74
C ASP A 376 -12.48 -3.14 6.87
N THR A 377 -13.57 -2.53 7.33
CA THR A 377 -14.29 -1.47 6.61
C THR A 377 -13.84 -0.07 7.01
N ASP A 378 -13.37 0.10 8.25
CA ASP A 378 -13.13 1.41 8.87
C ASP A 378 -11.81 2.06 8.51
N THR A 379 -10.92 1.35 7.83
CA THR A 379 -9.64 1.88 7.41
C THR A 379 -9.44 1.72 5.91
N LYS A 380 -8.91 2.77 5.25
CA LYS A 380 -8.38 2.66 3.87
C LYS A 380 -7.27 1.60 3.73
N ARG A 381 -6.84 1.01 4.82
CA ARG A 381 -5.82 -0.05 4.92
C ARG A 381 -6.45 -1.43 4.91
N ASN A 382 -7.41 -1.66 4.04
CA ASN A 382 -7.90 -3.01 3.81
C ASN A 382 -6.82 -3.82 3.09
N ASN A 383 -5.82 -4.29 3.85
CA ASN A 383 -4.70 -5.08 3.36
C ASN A 383 -5.04 -6.57 3.31
N LEU A 384 -6.20 -6.94 2.77
CA LEU A 384 -6.61 -8.35 2.68
C LEU A 384 -5.53 -9.20 2.01
N ASN A 385 -4.95 -8.70 0.93
CA ASN A 385 -3.86 -9.38 0.22
C ASN A 385 -2.64 -9.64 1.11
N HIS A 386 -2.29 -8.70 1.98
CA HIS A 386 -1.14 -8.89 2.88
C HIS A 386 -1.36 -9.99 3.91
N ARG A 387 -2.61 -10.32 4.24
CA ARG A 387 -2.91 -11.41 5.17
C ARG A 387 -2.42 -12.77 4.67
N PHE A 388 -2.40 -13.00 3.34
CA PHE A 388 -1.83 -14.22 2.76
C PHE A 388 -0.31 -14.29 2.97
N ARG A 389 0.39 -13.19 2.69
CA ARG A 389 1.83 -13.12 2.95
C ARG A 389 2.15 -13.21 4.45
N HIS A 390 1.32 -12.64 5.31
CA HIS A 390 1.44 -12.81 6.75
C HIS A 390 1.21 -14.26 7.15
N GLY A 391 0.21 -14.94 6.57
CA GLY A 391 -0.03 -16.36 6.77
C GLY A 391 1.15 -17.23 6.34
N PHE A 392 1.74 -16.94 5.18
CA PHE A 392 2.96 -17.60 4.75
C PHE A 392 4.10 -17.49 5.78
N ILE A 393 4.33 -16.29 6.33
CA ILE A 393 5.39 -16.07 7.31
C ILE A 393 5.07 -16.80 8.62
N MET A 394 3.82 -16.76 9.08
CA MET A 394 3.38 -17.48 10.26
C MET A 394 3.56 -19.00 10.09
N HIS A 395 3.21 -19.54 8.91
CA HIS A 395 3.45 -20.95 8.56
C HIS A 395 4.93 -21.31 8.63
N LEU A 396 5.83 -20.48 8.09
CA LEU A 396 7.28 -20.72 8.18
C LEU A 396 7.78 -20.77 9.63
N ILE A 397 7.25 -19.88 10.48
CA ILE A 397 7.70 -19.75 11.89
C ILE A 397 7.11 -20.86 12.76
N TYR A 398 5.80 -21.05 12.72
CA TYR A 398 5.09 -21.87 13.70
C TYR A 398 4.89 -23.32 13.24
N ASP A 399 4.53 -23.54 11.98
CA ASP A 399 4.27 -24.89 11.48
C ASP A 399 5.59 -25.58 11.08
N LEU A 400 6.47 -24.85 10.35
CA LEU A 400 7.76 -25.39 9.91
C LEU A 400 8.91 -25.11 10.87
N LYS A 401 8.69 -24.33 11.92
CA LYS A 401 9.67 -23.99 12.96
C LYS A 401 11.03 -23.53 12.39
N MET A 402 10.99 -22.77 11.29
CA MET A 402 12.20 -22.30 10.63
C MET A 402 12.95 -21.27 11.47
N PRO A 403 14.29 -21.33 11.52
CA PRO A 403 15.08 -20.29 12.15
C PRO A 403 14.91 -18.95 11.43
N ARG A 404 15.04 -17.87 12.20
CA ARG A 404 14.72 -16.49 11.78
C ARG A 404 15.44 -16.06 10.49
N GLU A 405 16.69 -16.46 10.32
CA GLU A 405 17.50 -16.18 9.13
C GLU A 405 16.89 -16.80 7.87
N LYS A 406 16.43 -18.04 7.98
CA LYS A 406 15.75 -18.75 6.88
C LYS A 406 14.40 -18.13 6.57
N VAL A 407 13.62 -17.73 7.60
CA VAL A 407 12.36 -16.99 7.41
C VAL A 407 12.61 -15.68 6.71
N MET A 408 13.64 -14.91 7.08
CA MET A 408 14.00 -13.65 6.46
C MET A 408 14.35 -13.84 4.96
N ALA A 409 15.20 -14.79 4.65
CA ALA A 409 15.58 -15.11 3.27
C ALA A 409 14.37 -15.57 2.46
N ARG A 410 13.56 -16.50 2.99
CA ARG A 410 12.42 -17.08 2.30
C ARG A 410 11.28 -16.06 2.07
N SER A 411 11.04 -15.19 3.04
CA SER A 411 10.04 -14.12 2.95
C SER A 411 10.54 -12.87 2.20
N ARG A 412 11.81 -12.84 1.81
CA ARG A 412 12.44 -11.72 1.09
C ARG A 412 12.39 -10.41 1.88
N HIS A 413 12.55 -10.47 3.20
CA HIS A 413 12.70 -9.28 4.03
C HIS A 413 14.16 -8.84 4.05
N THR A 414 14.38 -7.53 3.97
CA THR A 414 15.71 -6.92 4.00
C THR A 414 16.13 -6.47 5.40
N ASN A 415 15.19 -6.45 6.36
CA ASN A 415 15.43 -5.96 7.71
C ASN A 415 14.79 -6.92 8.74
N TYR A 416 15.57 -7.34 9.72
CA TYR A 416 15.10 -8.18 10.83
C TYR A 416 13.96 -7.56 11.62
N SER A 417 13.98 -6.23 11.84
CA SER A 417 12.92 -5.55 12.60
C SER A 417 11.54 -5.64 11.94
N SER A 418 11.48 -5.93 10.64
CA SER A 418 10.19 -6.15 9.96
C SER A 418 9.57 -7.52 10.27
N LEU A 419 10.35 -8.43 10.86
CA LEU A 419 9.87 -9.74 11.32
C LEU A 419 9.48 -9.75 12.80
N ASP A 420 9.90 -8.77 13.60
CA ASP A 420 9.67 -8.75 15.04
C ASP A 420 8.20 -8.95 15.43
N ALA A 421 7.28 -8.37 14.65
CA ALA A 421 5.85 -8.49 14.89
C ALA A 421 5.32 -9.93 14.81
N TYR A 422 5.96 -10.81 14.03
CA TYR A 422 5.51 -12.18 13.82
C TYR A 422 6.00 -13.14 14.93
N TYR A 423 6.99 -12.73 15.70
CA TYR A 423 7.51 -13.52 16.82
C TYR A 423 6.83 -13.17 18.15
N ASN A 424 5.85 -12.26 18.14
CA ASN A 424 5.00 -12.04 19.29
C ASN A 424 3.93 -13.13 19.36
N PRO A 425 3.56 -13.59 20.55
CA PRO A 425 2.51 -14.60 20.66
C PRO A 425 1.16 -14.07 20.17
N THR A 426 0.42 -14.91 19.46
CA THR A 426 -0.98 -14.64 19.10
C THR A 426 -1.88 -14.74 20.32
N THR A 427 -3.12 -14.27 20.22
CA THR A 427 -4.09 -14.42 21.32
C THR A 427 -4.34 -15.88 21.65
N GLU A 428 -4.42 -16.75 20.65
CA GLU A 428 -4.58 -18.19 20.82
C GLU A 428 -3.37 -18.80 21.54
N GLN A 429 -2.16 -18.41 21.17
CA GLN A 429 -0.94 -18.86 21.84
C GLN A 429 -0.82 -18.36 23.27
N ILE A 430 -1.27 -17.13 23.54
CA ILE A 430 -1.32 -16.61 24.92
C ILE A 430 -2.29 -17.45 25.78
N ILE A 431 -3.46 -17.80 25.22
CA ILE A 431 -4.44 -18.65 25.91
C ILE A 431 -3.84 -20.04 26.15
N GLN A 432 -3.21 -20.65 25.14
CA GLN A 432 -2.57 -21.94 25.28
C GLN A 432 -1.45 -21.92 26.33
N MET A 433 -0.55 -20.93 26.29
CA MET A 433 0.51 -20.75 27.30
C MET A 433 -0.07 -20.58 28.69
N LYS A 434 -1.20 -19.85 28.83
CA LYS A 434 -1.89 -19.71 30.11
C LYS A 434 -2.36 -21.07 30.63
N THR A 435 -3.04 -21.85 29.77
CA THR A 435 -3.52 -23.19 30.14
C THR A 435 -2.38 -24.12 30.52
N GLU A 436 -1.29 -24.15 29.75
CA GLU A 436 -0.11 -24.96 30.05
C GLU A 436 0.55 -24.55 31.39
N ILE A 437 0.58 -23.26 31.71
CA ILE A 437 1.09 -22.76 32.99
C ILE A 437 0.15 -23.17 34.15
N GLU A 438 -1.16 -23.04 33.95
CA GLU A 438 -2.17 -23.43 34.95
C GLU A 438 -2.10 -24.92 35.23
N ASP A 439 -1.99 -25.77 34.19
CA ASP A 439 -1.84 -27.22 34.33
C ASP A 439 -0.57 -27.60 35.09
N VAL A 440 0.57 -26.92 34.84
CA VAL A 440 1.83 -27.15 35.58
C VAL A 440 1.71 -26.74 37.02
N ILE A 441 0.98 -25.67 37.35
CA ILE A 441 0.78 -25.21 38.71
C ILE A 441 -0.14 -26.19 39.48
N LEU A 442 -1.27 -26.58 38.86
CA LEU A 442 -2.24 -27.50 39.48
C LEU A 442 -1.63 -28.90 39.70
N ASN A 443 -0.88 -29.44 38.72
CA ASN A 443 -0.21 -30.73 38.85
C ASN A 443 0.93 -30.72 39.89
N LYS A 444 1.48 -29.55 40.26
CA LYS A 444 2.42 -29.44 41.38
C LYS A 444 1.73 -29.42 42.74
N GLU A 445 0.53 -28.88 42.84
CA GLU A 445 -0.24 -28.89 44.08
C GLU A 445 -0.75 -30.31 44.43
N GLU A 446 -1.11 -31.12 43.40
CA GLU A 446 -1.48 -32.54 43.60
C GLU A 446 -0.29 -33.47 43.91
N ALA A 447 0.92 -33.06 43.61
CA ALA A 447 2.15 -33.84 43.88
C ALA A 447 2.77 -33.56 45.28
N ASP A 448 2.33 -32.49 45.93
CA ASP A 448 2.78 -32.08 47.27
C ASP A 448 1.74 -32.44 48.39
N GLU A 449 0.58 -33.08 48.03
CA GLU A 449 -0.33 -33.77 48.97
C GLU A 449 -0.05 -35.30 49.02
#